data_ac5b278288531fba1ac0b01cc246ee4f
#
_entry.id   ac5b278288531fba1ac0b01cc246ee4f
#
_cell.length_a   1.000
_cell.length_b   1.000
_cell.length_c   1.000
_cell.angle_alpha   90.00
_cell.angle_beta   90.00
_cell.angle_gamma   90.00
#
_symmetry.space_group_name_H-M   'P 1'
#
loop_
_entity.id
_entity.type
_entity.pdbx_description
1 polymer ?
#
loop_
_entity_poly.entity_id
_entity_poly.type
_entity_poly.pdbx_seq_one_letter_code
_entity_poly.pdbx_strand_id
1 'polypeptide(L)'
;MIPLRSFGEDGNRAPEKTTRELLPEKATRDLSPDLLLLLQQKKMRKNSPIIIRIFKEEAELEVWKEDTSGRFQLLKTYPICRWSGDLGPKIYEGDRQTPEGFYTITPRLMNPNSNYYLAINMGFPNSFDKANDRDGSFLMIHGNCGSRGCYAMTDEQISEIYSLAREALLGRPSFQIQAYPFRMTPANLARHRTSPHAAFWKMLKIGNDHFEATHLESTVAVCGGRYVFDAWEPPNSSASLVFDPKGQCPAFVTNPKIAQLALQKQRADDLEYAQLIKNNVAVAPIYSGLDGGMNEVFRAKFPGVIVPLAMVLPPGSGLELPRMSPVPWTDDVSSLANRFFGALPGSNYALETHIARPAR
;
A
#
# COMPACT_ATOMS: atom_id res chain seq x y z
N MET A 1 -79.65 2.32 -4.03
CA MET A 1 -78.77 1.24 -3.48
C MET A 1 -77.98 0.73 -4.62
N ILE A 2 -76.68 1.08 -4.68
CA ILE A 2 -75.67 0.58 -5.66
C ILE A 2 -74.69 -0.22 -4.86
N PRO A 3 -74.34 -1.46 -5.21
CA PRO A 3 -73.38 -2.24 -4.44
C PRO A 3 -71.95 -1.85 -4.79
N LEU A 4 -71.13 -1.57 -3.77
CA LEU A 4 -69.69 -1.42 -3.88
C LEU A 4 -69.04 -2.77 -4.23
N ARG A 5 -68.29 -2.78 -5.34
CA ARG A 5 -67.37 -3.87 -5.68
C ARG A 5 -66.07 -3.70 -4.90
N SER A 6 -65.72 -4.70 -4.11
CA SER A 6 -64.39 -4.85 -3.50
C SER A 6 -63.39 -5.24 -4.57
N PHE A 7 -62.33 -4.43 -4.74
CA PHE A 7 -61.14 -4.83 -5.48
C PHE A 7 -60.26 -5.66 -4.56
N GLY A 8 -60.10 -6.93 -4.92
CA GLY A 8 -59.11 -7.81 -4.31
C GLY A 8 -57.71 -7.37 -4.74
N GLU A 9 -56.84 -7.07 -3.78
CA GLU A 9 -55.44 -6.91 -3.99
C GLU A 9 -54.81 -8.30 -4.12
N ASP A 10 -54.41 -8.67 -5.36
CA ASP A 10 -53.57 -9.84 -5.62
C ASP A 10 -52.15 -9.53 -5.12
N GLY A 11 -51.89 -9.95 -3.87
CA GLY A 11 -50.59 -9.89 -3.21
C GLY A 11 -49.63 -10.95 -3.70
N ASN A 12 -49.19 -10.91 -4.96
CA ASN A 12 -48.10 -11.75 -5.43
C ASN A 12 -46.87 -10.92 -5.81
N ARG A 13 -46.33 -10.19 -4.84
CA ARG A 13 -45.04 -9.54 -4.98
C ARG A 13 -43.98 -10.63 -4.69
N ALA A 14 -43.29 -11.06 -5.73
CA ALA A 14 -42.10 -11.94 -5.56
C ALA A 14 -41.16 -11.31 -4.51
N PRO A 15 -40.60 -12.10 -3.58
CA PRO A 15 -39.70 -11.57 -2.56
C PRO A 15 -38.55 -10.82 -3.22
N GLU A 16 -38.32 -9.58 -2.81
CA GLU A 16 -37.23 -8.75 -3.30
C GLU A 16 -35.91 -9.43 -2.91
N LYS A 17 -35.16 -9.91 -3.90
CA LYS A 17 -33.89 -10.61 -3.67
C LYS A 17 -32.95 -9.68 -2.89
N THR A 18 -32.36 -10.19 -1.82
CA THR A 18 -31.35 -9.46 -1.07
C THR A 18 -30.14 -9.17 -1.96
N THR A 19 -29.41 -8.10 -1.71
CA THR A 19 -28.20 -7.73 -2.47
C THR A 19 -27.18 -8.89 -2.52
N ARG A 20 -27.17 -9.76 -1.52
CA ARG A 20 -26.31 -10.94 -1.45
C ARG A 20 -26.72 -12.01 -2.48
N GLU A 21 -28.01 -12.17 -2.78
CA GLU A 21 -28.55 -13.14 -3.75
C GLU A 21 -28.30 -12.73 -5.21
N LEU A 22 -27.95 -11.45 -5.44
CA LEU A 22 -27.61 -10.93 -6.77
C LEU A 22 -26.12 -11.04 -7.12
N LEU A 23 -25.28 -11.40 -6.13
CA LEU A 23 -23.82 -11.51 -6.34
C LEU A 23 -23.46 -12.92 -6.82
N PRO A 24 -22.39 -13.08 -7.63
CA PRO A 24 -21.88 -14.40 -8.02
C PRO A 24 -21.47 -15.21 -6.78
N GLU A 25 -21.71 -16.52 -6.80
CA GLU A 25 -21.37 -17.44 -5.71
C GLU A 25 -19.90 -17.27 -5.24
N LYS A 26 -18.96 -17.12 -6.19
CA LYS A 26 -17.54 -16.90 -5.87
C LYS A 26 -17.30 -15.69 -4.97
N ALA A 27 -18.14 -14.65 -5.06
CA ALA A 27 -18.02 -13.43 -4.26
C ALA A 27 -18.71 -13.51 -2.90
N THR A 28 -19.60 -14.46 -2.72
CA THR A 28 -20.37 -14.68 -1.47
C THR A 28 -19.83 -15.83 -0.63
N ARG A 29 -18.79 -16.51 -1.12
CA ARG A 29 -18.17 -17.66 -0.44
C ARG A 29 -17.77 -17.30 0.99
N ASP A 30 -18.15 -18.13 1.95
CA ASP A 30 -17.77 -17.98 3.35
C ASP A 30 -16.28 -18.26 3.56
N LEU A 31 -15.75 -17.77 4.68
CA LEU A 31 -14.38 -18.08 5.09
C LEU A 31 -14.25 -19.60 5.34
N SER A 32 -13.13 -20.18 4.92
CA SER A 32 -12.88 -21.62 5.13
C SER A 32 -12.84 -21.98 6.62
N PRO A 33 -13.15 -23.24 7.00
CA PRO A 33 -13.04 -23.69 8.38
C PRO A 33 -11.64 -23.47 8.97
N ASP A 34 -10.58 -23.71 8.19
CA ASP A 34 -9.19 -23.50 8.62
C ASP A 34 -8.90 -22.03 8.90
N LEU A 35 -9.42 -21.12 8.07
CA LEU A 35 -9.27 -19.70 8.29
C LEU A 35 -10.07 -19.21 9.50
N LEU A 36 -11.28 -19.76 9.72
CA LEU A 36 -12.06 -19.45 10.92
C LEU A 36 -11.34 -19.92 12.19
N LEU A 37 -10.73 -21.10 12.16
CA LEU A 37 -9.93 -21.62 13.28
C LEU A 37 -8.70 -20.71 13.53
N LEU A 38 -8.01 -20.28 12.47
CA LEU A 38 -6.88 -19.38 12.58
C LEU A 38 -7.29 -18.03 13.19
N LEU A 39 -8.42 -17.47 12.79
CA LEU A 39 -8.97 -16.24 13.39
C LEU A 39 -9.23 -16.42 14.88
N GLN A 40 -9.82 -17.54 15.28
CA GLN A 40 -10.08 -17.86 16.69
C GLN A 40 -8.77 -17.95 17.48
N GLN A 41 -7.78 -18.70 16.98
CA GLN A 41 -6.46 -18.84 17.62
C GLN A 41 -5.76 -17.50 17.83
N LYS A 42 -5.89 -16.58 16.85
CA LYS A 42 -5.30 -15.23 16.89
C LYS A 42 -6.20 -14.20 17.58
N LYS A 43 -7.32 -14.61 18.17
CA LYS A 43 -8.30 -13.73 18.85
C LYS A 43 -8.81 -12.60 17.95
N MET A 44 -9.04 -12.90 16.68
CA MET A 44 -9.54 -11.96 15.66
C MET A 44 -11.02 -12.24 15.39
N ARG A 45 -11.86 -11.18 15.38
CA ARG A 45 -13.27 -11.33 15.00
C ARG A 45 -13.38 -11.41 13.48
N LYS A 46 -14.38 -12.13 12.97
CA LYS A 46 -14.63 -12.28 11.52
C LYS A 46 -14.68 -10.94 10.80
N ASN A 47 -15.38 -9.96 11.36
CA ASN A 47 -15.59 -8.64 10.81
C ASN A 47 -14.65 -7.54 11.35
N SER A 48 -13.58 -7.89 12.09
CA SER A 48 -12.61 -6.90 12.52
C SER A 48 -11.82 -6.34 11.33
N PRO A 49 -11.28 -5.13 11.46
CA PRO A 49 -10.53 -4.46 10.40
C PRO A 49 -9.38 -5.29 9.84
N ILE A 50 -9.04 -5.06 8.57
CA ILE A 50 -7.84 -5.59 7.94
C ILE A 50 -6.98 -4.46 7.38
N ILE A 51 -5.69 -4.76 7.20
CA ILE A 51 -4.75 -4.03 6.35
C ILE A 51 -4.11 -5.05 5.42
N ILE A 52 -3.98 -4.71 4.14
CA ILE A 52 -3.22 -5.49 3.17
C ILE A 52 -1.88 -4.81 2.97
N ARG A 53 -0.78 -5.55 3.12
CA ARG A 53 0.58 -5.07 2.86
C ARG A 53 1.19 -5.87 1.74
N ILE A 54 1.77 -5.21 0.75
CA ILE A 54 2.32 -5.82 -0.46
C ILE A 54 3.79 -5.44 -0.56
N PHE A 55 4.64 -6.44 -0.88
CA PHE A 55 6.07 -6.27 -1.07
C PHE A 55 6.44 -6.84 -2.44
N LYS A 56 6.82 -5.95 -3.37
CA LYS A 56 7.04 -6.33 -4.79
C LYS A 56 8.25 -7.25 -4.96
N GLU A 57 9.40 -6.91 -4.38
CA GLU A 57 10.65 -7.68 -4.55
C GLU A 57 10.50 -9.10 -3.99
N GLU A 58 9.88 -9.23 -2.81
CA GLU A 58 9.58 -10.52 -2.19
C GLU A 58 8.43 -11.25 -2.88
N ALA A 59 7.66 -10.52 -3.69
CA ALA A 59 6.41 -10.99 -4.30
C ALA A 59 5.47 -11.61 -3.26
N GLU A 60 5.19 -10.86 -2.19
CA GLU A 60 4.35 -11.27 -1.08
C GLU A 60 3.23 -10.27 -0.80
N LEU A 61 2.06 -10.80 -0.47
CA LEU A 61 0.91 -10.05 0.02
C LEU A 61 0.56 -10.56 1.42
N GLU A 62 0.58 -9.68 2.40
CA GLU A 62 0.21 -9.97 3.78
C GLU A 62 -1.18 -9.41 4.08
N VAL A 63 -2.01 -10.21 4.74
CA VAL A 63 -3.24 -9.74 5.37
C VAL A 63 -3.00 -9.65 6.88
N TRP A 64 -3.06 -8.45 7.40
CA TRP A 64 -3.04 -8.13 8.80
C TRP A 64 -4.45 -7.87 9.28
N LYS A 65 -4.80 -8.32 10.48
CA LYS A 65 -6.15 -8.18 11.02
C LYS A 65 -6.11 -7.76 12.48
N GLU A 66 -7.03 -6.86 12.83
CA GLU A 66 -7.15 -6.38 14.20
C GLU A 66 -7.62 -7.49 15.13
N ASP A 67 -6.87 -7.70 16.22
CA ASP A 67 -7.21 -8.62 17.31
C ASP A 67 -8.05 -7.94 18.40
N THR A 68 -8.35 -8.66 19.48
CA THR A 68 -9.13 -8.14 20.61
C THR A 68 -8.41 -7.08 21.42
N SER A 69 -7.11 -6.85 21.22
CA SER A 69 -6.36 -5.76 21.85
C SER A 69 -6.47 -4.44 21.08
N GLY A 70 -7.11 -4.44 19.90
CA GLY A 70 -7.18 -3.30 18.99
C GLY A 70 -5.90 -3.08 18.19
N ARG A 71 -5.01 -4.07 18.11
CA ARG A 71 -3.79 -4.02 17.31
C ARG A 71 -3.86 -4.99 16.14
N PHE A 72 -3.24 -4.61 15.04
CA PHE A 72 -3.11 -5.48 13.88
C PHE A 72 -2.02 -6.51 14.11
N GLN A 73 -2.38 -7.78 13.86
CA GLN A 73 -1.46 -8.91 13.85
C GLN A 73 -1.47 -9.55 12.47
N LEU A 74 -0.35 -10.10 12.05
CA LEU A 74 -0.27 -10.85 10.79
C LEU A 74 -1.21 -12.04 10.85
N LEU A 75 -2.22 -12.05 9.99
CA LEU A 75 -3.11 -13.20 9.83
C LEU A 75 -2.47 -14.24 8.92
N LYS A 76 -2.11 -13.85 7.70
CA LYS A 76 -1.59 -14.76 6.69
C LYS A 76 -0.78 -14.02 5.62
N THR A 77 0.27 -14.67 5.11
CA THR A 77 1.05 -14.23 3.95
C THR A 77 0.67 -15.08 2.73
N TYR A 78 0.45 -14.42 1.60
CA TYR A 78 0.15 -15.04 0.31
C TYR A 78 1.28 -14.75 -0.66
N PRO A 79 1.88 -15.77 -1.29
CA PRO A 79 2.82 -15.53 -2.38
C PRO A 79 2.09 -14.93 -3.58
N ILE A 80 2.61 -13.84 -4.13
CA ILE A 80 2.08 -13.22 -5.34
C ILE A 80 2.46 -14.07 -6.54
N CYS A 81 1.46 -14.46 -7.33
CA CYS A 81 1.70 -15.25 -8.53
C CYS A 81 2.45 -14.44 -9.59
N ARG A 82 2.04 -13.19 -9.82
CA ARG A 82 2.71 -12.28 -10.74
C ARG A 82 2.41 -10.81 -10.43
N TRP A 83 3.42 -9.97 -10.58
CA TRP A 83 3.28 -8.52 -10.72
C TRP A 83 4.11 -8.07 -11.93
N SER A 84 3.86 -6.89 -12.50
CA SER A 84 4.52 -6.41 -13.71
C SER A 84 5.18 -5.04 -13.53
N GLY A 85 6.08 -4.70 -14.45
CA GLY A 85 6.92 -3.52 -14.39
C GLY A 85 8.22 -3.76 -13.62
N ASP A 86 8.75 -2.72 -12.98
CA ASP A 86 9.95 -2.78 -12.14
C ASP A 86 9.65 -2.25 -10.73
N LEU A 87 10.65 -2.21 -9.83
CA LEU A 87 10.53 -1.49 -8.58
C LEU A 87 10.43 0.00 -8.85
N GLY A 88 9.46 0.66 -8.21
CA GLY A 88 9.14 2.06 -8.43
C GLY A 88 7.65 2.31 -8.59
N PRO A 89 7.24 3.57 -8.54
CA PRO A 89 5.84 3.96 -8.66
C PRO A 89 5.31 3.77 -10.08
N LYS A 90 4.00 3.57 -10.20
CA LYS A 90 3.29 3.73 -11.46
C LYS A 90 3.22 5.22 -11.80
N ILE A 91 3.47 5.57 -13.09
CA ILE A 91 3.54 6.96 -13.55
C ILE A 91 2.42 7.29 -14.55
N TYR A 92 2.22 6.47 -15.59
CA TYR A 92 1.24 6.77 -16.64
C TYR A 92 0.51 5.52 -17.14
N GLU A 93 -0.64 5.73 -17.78
CA GLU A 93 -1.42 4.64 -18.38
C GLU A 93 -0.57 3.87 -19.39
N GLY A 94 -0.55 2.54 -19.28
CA GLY A 94 0.19 1.66 -20.19
C GLY A 94 1.66 1.41 -19.83
N ASP A 95 2.22 2.03 -18.80
CA ASP A 95 3.60 1.80 -18.34
C ASP A 95 3.85 0.40 -17.76
N ARG A 96 2.82 -0.42 -17.63
CA ARG A 96 2.81 -1.78 -17.07
C ARG A 96 3.26 -1.86 -15.60
N GLN A 97 3.46 -0.70 -14.95
CA GLN A 97 3.94 -0.60 -13.57
C GLN A 97 2.83 -0.93 -12.57
N THR A 98 3.15 -1.79 -11.63
CA THR A 98 2.29 -2.05 -10.46
C THR A 98 2.46 -0.92 -9.44
N PRO A 99 1.37 -0.33 -8.91
CA PRO A 99 1.43 0.83 -8.04
C PRO A 99 2.14 0.56 -6.70
N GLU A 100 2.84 1.57 -6.18
CA GLU A 100 3.37 1.64 -4.82
C GLU A 100 2.76 2.83 -4.09
N GLY A 101 2.40 2.67 -2.81
CA GLY A 101 1.79 3.75 -2.02
C GLY A 101 0.72 3.24 -1.05
N PHE A 102 -0.10 4.17 -0.57
CA PHE A 102 -1.17 3.93 0.40
C PHE A 102 -2.53 4.17 -0.24
N TYR A 103 -3.39 3.16 -0.22
CA TYR A 103 -4.69 3.17 -0.90
C TYR A 103 -5.80 2.81 0.07
N THR A 104 -6.94 3.50 -0.02
CA THR A 104 -8.13 3.22 0.80
C THR A 104 -9.16 2.48 -0.01
N ILE A 105 -9.54 1.30 0.46
CA ILE A 105 -10.48 0.40 -0.22
C ILE A 105 -11.84 0.51 0.45
N THR A 106 -12.84 0.80 -0.36
CA THR A 106 -14.26 0.85 0.02
C THR A 106 -15.05 -0.27 -0.67
N PRO A 107 -16.29 -0.57 -0.26
CA PRO A 107 -17.11 -1.59 -0.93
C PRO A 107 -17.25 -1.40 -2.44
N ARG A 108 -17.21 -0.15 -2.95
CA ARG A 108 -17.30 0.18 -4.39
C ARG A 108 -16.09 -0.31 -5.19
N LEU A 109 -14.96 -0.56 -4.54
CA LEU A 109 -13.73 -1.04 -5.17
C LEU A 109 -13.64 -2.58 -5.20
N MET A 110 -14.60 -3.27 -4.58
CA MET A 110 -14.73 -4.72 -4.65
C MET A 110 -15.40 -5.10 -5.97
N ASN A 111 -14.75 -5.87 -6.83
CA ASN A 111 -15.29 -6.30 -8.12
C ASN A 111 -15.62 -7.81 -8.12
N PRO A 112 -16.89 -8.17 -7.89
CA PRO A 112 -17.34 -9.57 -7.88
C PRO A 112 -17.41 -10.18 -9.30
N ASN A 113 -17.52 -9.34 -10.34
CA ASN A 113 -17.73 -9.75 -11.72
C ASN A 113 -16.45 -9.61 -12.57
N SER A 114 -15.27 -9.70 -11.94
CA SER A 114 -14.00 -9.62 -12.64
C SER A 114 -13.85 -10.75 -13.66
N ASN A 115 -13.31 -10.42 -14.85
CA ASN A 115 -12.86 -11.39 -15.85
C ASN A 115 -11.66 -12.23 -15.34
N TYR A 116 -11.00 -11.78 -14.28
CA TYR A 116 -9.90 -12.47 -13.61
C TYR A 116 -10.36 -13.09 -12.30
N TYR A 117 -11.45 -13.82 -12.34
CA TYR A 117 -12.13 -14.47 -11.24
C TYR A 117 -12.77 -13.47 -10.27
N LEU A 118 -12.04 -12.91 -9.32
CA LEU A 118 -12.43 -11.83 -8.40
C LEU A 118 -11.36 -10.75 -8.43
N ALA A 119 -11.72 -9.51 -8.13
CA ALA A 119 -10.75 -8.43 -8.05
C ALA A 119 -11.09 -7.39 -6.97
N ILE A 120 -10.05 -6.77 -6.43
CA ILE A 120 -10.11 -5.59 -5.58
C ILE A 120 -9.39 -4.47 -6.32
N ASN A 121 -10.10 -3.42 -6.72
CA ASN A 121 -9.48 -2.26 -7.32
C ASN A 121 -8.69 -1.49 -6.25
N MET A 122 -7.44 -1.17 -6.52
CA MET A 122 -6.56 -0.49 -5.58
C MET A 122 -6.95 0.97 -5.32
N GLY A 123 -7.82 1.55 -6.16
CA GLY A 123 -8.15 2.98 -6.05
C GLY A 123 -7.06 3.90 -6.58
N PHE A 124 -6.19 3.38 -7.45
CA PHE A 124 -5.21 4.19 -8.19
C PHE A 124 -5.91 5.00 -9.32
N PRO A 125 -5.52 6.27 -9.59
CA PRO A 125 -4.62 7.09 -8.81
C PRO A 125 -5.29 7.69 -7.56
N ASN A 126 -4.59 7.64 -6.42
CA ASN A 126 -5.03 8.31 -5.19
C ASN A 126 -4.70 9.81 -5.21
N SER A 127 -4.91 10.53 -4.09
CA SER A 127 -4.62 11.96 -4.00
C SER A 127 -3.13 12.28 -4.18
N PHE A 128 -2.23 11.42 -3.68
CA PHE A 128 -0.80 11.57 -3.85
C PHE A 128 -0.39 11.38 -5.32
N ASP A 129 -0.90 10.35 -5.97
CA ASP A 129 -0.60 10.06 -7.37
C ASP A 129 -1.04 11.23 -8.27
N LYS A 130 -2.27 11.73 -8.08
CA LYS A 130 -2.81 12.89 -8.79
C LYS A 130 -2.03 14.18 -8.53
N ALA A 131 -1.54 14.38 -7.29
CA ALA A 131 -0.72 15.55 -6.97
C ALA A 131 0.65 15.50 -7.64
N ASN A 132 1.13 14.29 -7.99
CA ASN A 132 2.38 14.06 -8.72
C ASN A 132 2.15 13.78 -10.21
N ASP A 133 0.99 14.17 -10.76
CA ASP A 133 0.63 14.06 -12.18
C ASP A 133 0.74 12.63 -12.73
N ARG A 134 0.45 11.63 -11.88
CA ARG A 134 0.39 10.22 -12.25
C ARG A 134 -1.01 9.84 -12.68
N ASP A 135 -1.10 8.99 -13.69
CA ASP A 135 -2.37 8.49 -14.21
C ASP A 135 -2.33 6.98 -14.46
N GLY A 136 -3.51 6.43 -14.71
CA GLY A 136 -3.73 5.02 -14.97
C GLY A 136 -5.08 4.55 -14.48
N SER A 137 -5.51 3.40 -14.97
CA SER A 137 -6.81 2.83 -14.67
C SER A 137 -6.75 1.33 -14.43
N PHE A 138 -7.76 0.78 -13.77
CA PHE A 138 -7.96 -0.67 -13.58
C PHE A 138 -6.80 -1.42 -12.92
N LEU A 139 -6.09 -0.77 -11.99
CA LEU A 139 -5.03 -1.39 -11.20
C LEU A 139 -5.66 -2.18 -10.05
N MET A 140 -5.47 -3.50 -10.04
CA MET A 140 -6.21 -4.41 -9.15
C MET A 140 -5.30 -5.46 -8.50
N ILE A 141 -5.80 -6.01 -7.39
CA ILE A 141 -5.41 -7.33 -6.89
C ILE A 141 -6.47 -8.29 -7.42
N HIS A 142 -6.09 -9.33 -8.19
CA HIS A 142 -7.05 -10.21 -8.87
C HIS A 142 -6.52 -11.65 -9.04
N GLY A 143 -7.37 -12.58 -9.46
CA GLY A 143 -7.00 -13.96 -9.77
C GLY A 143 -6.32 -14.14 -11.14
N ASN A 144 -6.29 -15.39 -11.62
CA ASN A 144 -5.80 -15.79 -12.94
C ASN A 144 -4.29 -15.58 -13.21
N CYS A 145 -3.48 -15.32 -12.19
CA CYS A 145 -2.00 -15.41 -12.27
C CYS A 145 -1.32 -14.58 -13.40
N GLY A 146 -2.03 -13.73 -14.16
CA GLY A 146 -1.50 -12.92 -15.27
C GLY A 146 -1.53 -11.43 -14.96
N SER A 147 -0.46 -10.68 -15.20
CA SER A 147 -0.39 -9.25 -14.88
C SER A 147 0.05 -8.38 -16.07
N ARG A 148 -0.54 -7.17 -16.14
CA ARG A 148 -0.12 -6.05 -17.01
C ARG A 148 -0.22 -4.71 -16.26
N GLY A 149 0.24 -4.66 -15.00
CA GLY A 149 0.14 -3.51 -14.10
C GLY A 149 -0.62 -3.81 -12.80
N CYS A 150 -1.05 -5.07 -12.60
CA CYS A 150 -1.80 -5.53 -11.44
C CYS A 150 -0.98 -6.45 -10.54
N TYR A 151 -1.50 -6.72 -9.34
CA TYR A 151 -1.04 -7.80 -8.48
C TYR A 151 -1.91 -9.04 -8.71
N ALA A 152 -1.39 -10.03 -9.42
CA ALA A 152 -2.11 -11.24 -9.77
C ALA A 152 -1.84 -12.35 -8.75
N MET A 153 -2.92 -12.91 -8.23
CA MET A 153 -2.96 -14.03 -7.30
C MET A 153 -3.48 -15.27 -8.03
N THR A 154 -3.46 -16.44 -7.39
CA THR A 154 -4.28 -17.55 -7.86
C THR A 154 -5.76 -17.32 -7.53
N ASP A 155 -6.66 -18.06 -8.18
CA ASP A 155 -8.11 -17.92 -7.94
C ASP A 155 -8.47 -18.29 -6.49
N GLU A 156 -7.80 -19.28 -5.92
CA GLU A 156 -7.98 -19.69 -4.52
C GLU A 156 -7.53 -18.58 -3.56
N GLN A 157 -6.36 -17.98 -3.82
CA GLN A 157 -5.83 -16.91 -2.97
C GLN A 157 -6.72 -15.68 -3.00
N ILE A 158 -7.11 -15.22 -4.21
CA ILE A 158 -7.98 -14.04 -4.30
C ILE A 158 -9.37 -14.32 -3.71
N SER A 159 -9.89 -15.55 -3.80
CA SER A 159 -11.15 -15.93 -3.17
C SER A 159 -11.10 -15.73 -1.66
N GLU A 160 -10.01 -16.15 -1.01
CA GLU A 160 -9.82 -16.01 0.43
C GLU A 160 -9.60 -14.54 0.83
N ILE A 161 -8.71 -13.82 0.11
CA ILE A 161 -8.44 -12.39 0.34
C ILE A 161 -9.71 -11.55 0.15
N TYR A 162 -10.49 -11.83 -0.89
CA TYR A 162 -11.76 -11.14 -1.19
C TYR A 162 -12.79 -11.37 -0.08
N SER A 163 -12.91 -12.60 0.41
CA SER A 163 -13.82 -12.94 1.51
C SER A 163 -13.42 -12.24 2.82
N LEU A 164 -12.11 -12.18 3.15
CA LEU A 164 -11.58 -11.43 4.29
C LEU A 164 -11.87 -9.93 4.18
N ALA A 165 -11.65 -9.36 2.97
CA ALA A 165 -11.93 -7.96 2.68
C ALA A 165 -13.43 -7.63 2.81
N ARG A 166 -14.30 -8.47 2.25
CA ARG A 166 -15.74 -8.34 2.38
C ARG A 166 -16.19 -8.34 3.84
N GLU A 167 -15.73 -9.31 4.63
CA GLU A 167 -16.09 -9.41 6.05
C GLU A 167 -15.60 -8.18 6.84
N ALA A 168 -14.40 -7.67 6.55
CA ALA A 168 -13.90 -6.45 7.18
C ALA A 168 -14.76 -5.21 6.83
N LEU A 169 -15.19 -5.11 5.57
CA LEU A 169 -16.06 -4.01 5.10
C LEU A 169 -17.47 -4.05 5.68
N LEU A 170 -17.92 -5.19 6.22
CA LEU A 170 -19.14 -5.25 7.01
C LEU A 170 -18.98 -4.62 8.41
N GLY A 171 -17.75 -4.58 8.93
CA GLY A 171 -17.44 -3.99 10.23
C GLY A 171 -16.96 -2.54 10.18
N ARG A 172 -16.40 -2.10 9.04
CA ARG A 172 -15.90 -0.74 8.82
C ARG A 172 -16.13 -0.30 7.35
N PRO A 173 -16.28 1.02 7.08
CA PRO A 173 -16.55 1.52 5.73
C PRO A 173 -15.38 1.35 4.76
N SER A 174 -14.17 1.12 5.26
CA SER A 174 -12.96 0.99 4.44
C SER A 174 -11.85 0.24 5.15
N PHE A 175 -10.84 -0.19 4.39
CA PHE A 175 -9.55 -0.67 4.89
C PHE A 175 -8.41 -0.14 4.01
N GLN A 176 -7.16 -0.25 4.50
CA GLN A 176 -5.98 0.28 3.83
C GLN A 176 -5.20 -0.82 3.10
N ILE A 177 -4.70 -0.50 1.89
CA ILE A 177 -3.62 -1.24 1.22
C ILE A 177 -2.35 -0.39 1.29
N GLN A 178 -1.25 -1.01 1.70
CA GLN A 178 0.09 -0.45 1.76
C GLN A 178 0.97 -1.23 0.79
N ALA A 179 1.30 -0.66 -0.36
CA ALA A 179 2.12 -1.32 -1.39
C ALA A 179 3.54 -0.73 -1.40
N TYR A 180 4.52 -1.60 -1.21
CA TYR A 180 5.93 -1.26 -1.07
C TYR A 180 6.78 -1.91 -2.16
N PRO A 181 7.93 -1.30 -2.53
CA PRO A 181 8.88 -1.91 -3.47
C PRO A 181 9.47 -3.21 -2.94
N PHE A 182 9.74 -3.24 -1.65
CA PHE A 182 10.36 -4.34 -0.90
C PHE A 182 10.04 -4.16 0.59
N ARG A 183 10.38 -5.15 1.42
CA ARG A 183 10.33 -4.99 2.88
C ARG A 183 11.24 -3.84 3.30
N MET A 184 10.68 -2.81 3.96
CA MET A 184 11.33 -1.53 4.25
C MET A 184 12.40 -1.64 5.35
N THR A 185 13.26 -2.65 5.24
CA THR A 185 14.39 -2.89 6.15
C THR A 185 15.60 -2.03 5.80
N PRO A 186 16.49 -1.72 6.77
CA PRO A 186 17.76 -1.04 6.50
C PRO A 186 18.59 -1.70 5.41
N ALA A 187 18.61 -3.04 5.39
CA ALA A 187 19.36 -3.83 4.40
C ALA A 187 18.85 -3.60 2.98
N ASN A 188 17.54 -3.67 2.76
CA ASN A 188 16.94 -3.43 1.45
C ASN A 188 17.10 -1.98 1.01
N LEU A 189 16.91 -1.02 1.91
CA LEU A 189 17.15 0.39 1.62
C LEU A 189 18.62 0.66 1.24
N ALA A 190 19.55 0.01 1.93
CA ALA A 190 20.98 0.14 1.62
C ALA A 190 21.34 -0.51 0.27
N ARG A 191 20.73 -1.65 -0.07
CA ARG A 191 20.89 -2.30 -1.39
C ARG A 191 20.36 -1.41 -2.51
N HIS A 192 19.23 -0.75 -2.32
CA HIS A 192 18.56 0.07 -3.34
C HIS A 192 18.88 1.57 -3.25
N ARG A 193 19.95 1.97 -2.54
CA ARG A 193 20.30 3.37 -2.27
C ARG A 193 20.56 4.25 -3.50
N THR A 194 20.91 3.64 -4.62
CA THR A 194 21.21 4.37 -5.89
C THR A 194 19.99 4.48 -6.80
N SER A 195 18.84 3.92 -6.40
CA SER A 195 17.63 4.01 -7.20
C SER A 195 17.14 5.46 -7.35
N PRO A 196 16.66 5.88 -8.52
CA PRO A 196 16.02 7.18 -8.72
C PRO A 196 14.75 7.33 -7.85
N HIS A 197 14.19 6.24 -7.34
CA HIS A 197 13.01 6.22 -6.48
C HIS A 197 13.32 6.25 -4.98
N ALA A 198 14.60 6.33 -4.58
CA ALA A 198 15.01 6.26 -3.18
C ALA A 198 14.31 7.30 -2.28
N ALA A 199 14.10 8.53 -2.79
CA ALA A 199 13.39 9.57 -2.06
C ALA A 199 11.90 9.22 -1.83
N PHE A 200 11.24 8.69 -2.84
CA PHE A 200 9.86 8.21 -2.73
C PHE A 200 9.76 7.05 -1.73
N TRP A 201 10.68 6.10 -1.76
CA TRP A 201 10.70 4.97 -0.84
C TRP A 201 11.00 5.39 0.61
N LYS A 202 11.87 6.38 0.82
CA LYS A 202 12.07 6.96 2.17
C LYS A 202 10.77 7.56 2.72
N MET A 203 9.95 8.19 1.88
CA MET A 203 8.65 8.69 2.29
C MET A 203 7.68 7.55 2.62
N LEU A 204 7.64 6.48 1.81
CA LEU A 204 6.83 5.29 2.13
C LEU A 204 7.27 4.64 3.45
N LYS A 205 8.59 4.65 3.73
CA LYS A 205 9.16 4.12 4.97
C LYS A 205 8.58 4.79 6.22
N ILE A 206 8.27 6.08 6.17
CA ILE A 206 7.68 6.77 7.33
C ILE A 206 6.36 6.08 7.75
N GLY A 207 5.45 5.84 6.81
CA GLY A 207 4.20 5.15 7.08
C GLY A 207 4.41 3.67 7.49
N ASN A 208 5.39 3.00 6.87
CA ASN A 208 5.80 1.66 7.29
C ASN A 208 6.25 1.65 8.75
N ASP A 209 7.12 2.59 9.16
CA ASP A 209 7.67 2.62 10.52
C ASP A 209 6.61 2.96 11.58
N HIS A 210 5.65 3.81 11.24
CA HIS A 210 4.49 4.06 12.10
C HIS A 210 3.70 2.76 12.36
N PHE A 211 3.43 1.99 11.30
CA PHE A 211 2.74 0.70 11.43
C PHE A 211 3.57 -0.32 12.20
N GLU A 212 4.83 -0.54 11.82
CA GLU A 212 5.72 -1.53 12.47
C GLU A 212 5.93 -1.21 13.97
N ALA A 213 6.01 0.05 14.33
CA ALA A 213 6.22 0.46 15.73
C ALA A 213 4.95 0.36 16.58
N THR A 214 3.78 0.45 15.98
CA THR A 214 2.53 0.59 16.74
C THR A 214 1.55 -0.57 16.52
N HIS A 215 1.62 -1.22 15.38
CA HIS A 215 0.60 -2.14 14.87
C HIS A 215 -0.80 -1.50 14.81
N LEU A 216 -0.85 -0.19 14.51
CA LEU A 216 -2.08 0.56 14.26
C LEU A 216 -2.14 1.03 12.82
N GLU A 217 -3.35 1.14 12.27
CA GLU A 217 -3.57 1.75 10.96
C GLU A 217 -3.24 3.24 11.03
N SER A 218 -2.28 3.69 10.22
CA SER A 218 -1.94 5.11 10.14
C SER A 218 -3.00 5.87 9.35
N THR A 219 -3.37 7.06 9.84
CA THR A 219 -4.10 8.02 9.02
C THR A 219 -3.18 8.58 7.96
N VAL A 220 -3.66 8.69 6.72
CA VAL A 220 -2.86 9.15 5.58
C VAL A 220 -3.52 10.38 4.96
N ALA A 221 -2.80 11.48 4.94
CA ALA A 221 -3.16 12.69 4.22
C ALA A 221 -2.11 13.01 3.13
N VAL A 222 -2.39 13.98 2.29
CA VAL A 222 -1.47 14.43 1.22
C VAL A 222 -1.47 15.94 1.16
N CYS A 223 -0.29 16.55 1.14
CA CYS A 223 -0.10 17.97 0.86
C CYS A 223 1.29 18.22 0.22
N GLY A 224 1.39 19.21 -0.63
CA GLY A 224 2.63 19.54 -1.34
C GLY A 224 3.21 18.36 -2.12
N GLY A 225 2.35 17.47 -2.66
CA GLY A 225 2.75 16.26 -3.36
C GLY A 225 3.40 15.20 -2.48
N ARG A 226 3.15 15.20 -1.16
CA ARG A 226 3.76 14.26 -0.21
C ARG A 226 2.71 13.59 0.68
N TYR A 227 2.98 12.36 1.09
CA TYR A 227 2.22 11.72 2.17
C TYR A 227 2.52 12.36 3.52
N VAL A 228 1.50 12.48 4.34
CA VAL A 228 1.55 12.91 5.74
C VAL A 228 0.85 11.83 6.58
N PHE A 229 1.52 11.35 7.60
CA PHE A 229 1.05 10.23 8.43
C PHE A 229 0.70 10.71 9.83
N ASP A 230 -0.46 10.24 10.36
CA ASP A 230 -0.92 10.45 11.73
C ASP A 230 -0.86 11.92 12.19
N ALA A 231 -1.24 12.82 11.28
CA ALA A 231 -1.30 14.25 11.55
C ALA A 231 -2.45 14.60 12.48
N TRP A 232 -2.14 15.45 13.47
CA TRP A 232 -3.07 16.01 14.43
C TRP A 232 -2.99 17.54 14.44
N GLU A 233 -4.06 18.17 14.89
CA GLU A 233 -4.06 19.61 15.11
C GLU A 233 -3.06 19.98 16.20
N PRO A 234 -2.24 21.04 15.99
CA PRO A 234 -1.37 21.53 17.04
C PRO A 234 -2.18 21.95 18.29
N PRO A 235 -1.66 21.77 19.49
CA PRO A 235 -2.29 22.29 20.69
C PRO A 235 -2.62 23.78 20.53
N ASN A 236 -3.84 24.19 20.94
CA ASN A 236 -4.35 25.57 20.81
C ASN A 236 -4.56 26.08 19.37
N SER A 237 -4.59 25.20 18.38
CA SER A 237 -5.05 25.57 17.04
C SER A 237 -6.57 25.72 17.04
N SER A 238 -7.08 26.79 16.45
CA SER A 238 -8.51 26.97 16.18
C SER A 238 -8.92 26.56 14.76
N ALA A 239 -7.96 26.18 13.93
CA ALA A 239 -8.18 25.81 12.53
C ALA A 239 -8.16 24.30 12.37
N SER A 240 -9.19 23.75 11.75
CA SER A 240 -9.24 22.35 11.34
C SER A 240 -8.13 22.04 10.32
N LEU A 241 -7.52 20.85 10.43
CA LEU A 241 -6.52 20.40 9.46
C LEU A 241 -7.20 20.12 8.10
N VAL A 242 -6.91 20.94 7.13
CA VAL A 242 -7.32 20.74 5.73
C VAL A 242 -6.06 20.54 4.89
N PHE A 243 -5.93 19.38 4.26
CA PHE A 243 -4.79 19.03 3.43
C PHE A 243 -5.17 19.19 1.95
N ASP A 244 -4.51 20.14 1.27
CA ASP A 244 -4.59 20.26 -0.18
C ASP A 244 -3.43 19.43 -0.79
N PRO A 245 -3.73 18.41 -1.61
CA PRO A 245 -2.70 17.53 -2.16
C PRO A 245 -1.59 18.25 -2.93
N LYS A 246 -1.89 19.35 -3.63
CA LYS A 246 -0.89 20.17 -4.36
C LYS A 246 -0.47 21.42 -3.58
N GLY A 247 -1.24 21.82 -2.57
CA GLY A 247 -1.02 23.03 -1.78
C GLY A 247 0.00 22.86 -0.67
N GLN A 248 0.34 23.99 -0.05
CA GLN A 248 1.24 24.00 1.10
C GLN A 248 0.63 23.24 2.28
N CYS A 249 1.46 22.46 2.97
CA CYS A 249 1.01 21.73 4.15
C CYS A 249 0.64 22.68 5.29
N PRO A 250 -0.51 22.48 5.94
CA PRO A 250 -0.84 23.21 7.18
C PRO A 250 0.14 22.85 8.29
N ALA A 251 0.20 23.65 9.34
CA ALA A 251 0.90 23.26 10.56
C ALA A 251 0.18 22.07 11.19
N PHE A 252 0.89 20.99 11.45
CA PHE A 252 0.37 19.81 12.15
C PHE A 252 1.41 19.23 13.11
N VAL A 253 0.97 18.39 14.02
CA VAL A 253 1.81 17.54 14.87
C VAL A 253 1.47 16.09 14.64
N THR A 254 2.42 15.19 14.89
CA THR A 254 2.13 13.75 14.93
C THR A 254 1.75 13.36 16.37
N ASN A 255 0.86 12.38 16.55
CA ASN A 255 0.53 11.86 17.87
C ASN A 255 1.83 11.54 18.65
N PRO A 256 2.06 12.12 19.84
CA PRO A 256 3.35 12.01 20.53
C PRO A 256 3.78 10.57 20.83
N LYS A 257 2.82 9.67 21.12
CA LYS A 257 3.13 8.25 21.37
C LYS A 257 3.60 7.55 20.12
N ILE A 258 2.94 7.80 18.99
CA ILE A 258 3.33 7.24 17.68
C ILE A 258 4.69 7.82 17.27
N ALA A 259 4.85 9.14 17.36
CA ALA A 259 6.10 9.81 17.02
C ALA A 259 7.29 9.26 17.81
N GLN A 260 7.14 9.04 19.12
CA GLN A 260 8.20 8.49 19.96
C GLN A 260 8.61 7.07 19.51
N LEU A 261 7.65 6.18 19.30
CA LEU A 261 7.92 4.80 18.90
C LEU A 261 8.52 4.73 17.48
N ALA A 262 7.96 5.48 16.54
CA ALA A 262 8.47 5.56 15.18
C ALA A 262 9.90 6.14 15.13
N LEU A 263 10.20 7.17 15.94
CA LEU A 263 11.53 7.75 16.03
C LEU A 263 12.55 6.77 16.63
N GLN A 264 12.17 5.97 17.63
CA GLN A 264 13.05 4.92 18.18
C GLN A 264 13.40 3.89 17.11
N LYS A 265 12.39 3.40 16.38
CA LYS A 265 12.60 2.49 15.24
C LYS A 265 13.50 3.11 14.18
N GLN A 266 13.20 4.33 13.77
CA GLN A 266 13.96 5.05 12.75
C GLN A 266 15.43 5.20 13.11
N ARG A 267 15.73 5.59 14.36
CA ARG A 267 17.14 5.71 14.84
C ARG A 267 17.88 4.37 14.80
N ALA A 268 17.21 3.27 15.20
CA ALA A 268 17.81 1.94 15.11
C ALA A 268 18.10 1.55 13.67
N ASP A 269 17.13 1.77 12.78
CA ASP A 269 17.25 1.48 11.35
C ASP A 269 18.34 2.33 10.68
N ASP A 270 18.47 3.61 11.04
CA ASP A 270 19.50 4.52 10.50
C ASP A 270 20.92 4.08 10.91
N LEU A 271 21.09 3.61 12.16
CA LEU A 271 22.36 3.06 12.63
C LEU A 271 22.74 1.79 11.85
N GLU A 272 21.79 0.87 11.68
CA GLU A 272 22.02 -0.35 10.89
C GLU A 272 22.30 -0.02 9.42
N TYR A 273 21.52 0.91 8.82
CA TYR A 273 21.76 1.38 7.46
C TYR A 273 23.19 1.94 7.29
N ALA A 274 23.62 2.83 8.20
CA ALA A 274 24.96 3.40 8.16
C ALA A 274 26.05 2.34 8.27
N GLN A 275 25.86 1.31 9.13
CA GLN A 275 26.78 0.20 9.27
C GLN A 275 26.86 -0.65 7.99
N LEU A 276 25.73 -0.91 7.33
CA LEU A 276 25.66 -1.64 6.06
C LEU A 276 26.38 -0.88 4.93
N ILE A 277 26.25 0.44 4.87
CA ILE A 277 26.98 1.28 3.93
C ILE A 277 28.49 1.20 4.20
N LYS A 278 28.91 1.32 5.45
CA LYS A 278 30.32 1.21 5.86
C LYS A 278 30.90 -0.16 5.49
N ASN A 279 30.12 -1.21 5.56
CA ASN A 279 30.51 -2.57 5.20
C ASN A 279 30.39 -2.83 3.69
N ASN A 280 30.16 -1.80 2.87
CA ASN A 280 30.08 -1.90 1.41
C ASN A 280 29.04 -2.92 0.94
N VAL A 281 27.82 -2.94 1.56
CA VAL A 281 26.75 -3.80 1.08
C VAL A 281 26.52 -3.61 -0.42
N ALA A 282 26.35 -4.71 -1.16
CA ALA A 282 26.19 -4.70 -2.60
C ALA A 282 24.97 -3.87 -3.00
N VAL A 283 25.11 -3.05 -4.04
CA VAL A 283 24.02 -2.27 -4.64
C VAL A 283 23.23 -3.17 -5.56
N ALA A 284 21.93 -3.14 -5.43
CA ALA A 284 21.03 -3.77 -6.39
C ALA A 284 21.03 -2.98 -7.72
N PRO A 285 20.82 -3.64 -8.87
CA PRO A 285 20.65 -2.95 -10.13
C PRO A 285 19.46 -1.98 -10.06
N ILE A 286 19.56 -0.83 -10.72
CA ILE A 286 18.49 0.19 -10.76
C ILE A 286 17.24 -0.36 -11.43
N TYR A 287 17.41 -1.17 -12.47
CA TYR A 287 16.35 -1.88 -13.17
C TYR A 287 16.64 -3.37 -13.20
N SER A 288 15.62 -4.17 -13.00
CA SER A 288 15.74 -5.63 -13.10
C SER A 288 16.00 -6.11 -14.52
N GLY A 289 15.60 -5.31 -15.54
CA GLY A 289 15.56 -5.72 -16.93
C GLY A 289 14.46 -6.73 -17.25
N LEU A 290 13.58 -7.02 -16.29
CA LEU A 290 12.47 -7.96 -16.39
C LEU A 290 11.13 -7.21 -16.29
N ASP A 291 10.09 -7.75 -16.93
CA ASP A 291 8.73 -7.26 -16.75
C ASP A 291 8.12 -7.89 -15.48
N GLY A 292 8.43 -7.31 -14.34
CA GLY A 292 7.86 -7.68 -13.06
C GLY A 292 8.54 -8.85 -12.36
N GLY A 293 7.79 -9.43 -11.40
CA GLY A 293 8.28 -10.51 -10.57
C GLY A 293 7.19 -11.55 -10.25
N MET A 294 7.65 -12.60 -9.60
CA MET A 294 6.88 -13.77 -9.19
C MET A 294 7.51 -14.34 -7.94
N ASN A 295 6.69 -14.76 -6.99
CA ASN A 295 7.21 -15.50 -5.84
C ASN A 295 7.83 -16.83 -6.30
N GLU A 296 8.89 -17.26 -5.61
CA GLU A 296 9.66 -18.45 -5.98
C GLU A 296 8.81 -19.73 -6.05
N VAL A 297 7.76 -19.84 -5.21
CA VAL A 297 6.87 -21.01 -5.23
C VAL A 297 6.11 -21.19 -6.56
N PHE A 298 6.03 -20.14 -7.37
CA PHE A 298 5.42 -20.18 -8.69
C PHE A 298 6.42 -20.26 -9.83
N ARG A 299 7.67 -19.82 -9.63
CA ARG A 299 8.69 -19.83 -10.70
C ARG A 299 8.90 -21.21 -11.32
N ALA A 300 8.93 -22.25 -10.48
CA ALA A 300 9.05 -23.63 -10.94
C ALA A 300 7.81 -24.11 -11.73
N LYS A 301 6.61 -23.57 -11.40
CA LYS A 301 5.35 -23.96 -12.03
C LYS A 301 5.10 -23.24 -13.37
N PHE A 302 5.67 -22.05 -13.54
CA PHE A 302 5.43 -21.18 -14.69
C PHE A 302 6.76 -20.69 -15.31
N PRO A 303 7.60 -21.60 -15.84
CA PRO A 303 8.85 -21.21 -16.46
C PRO A 303 8.59 -20.30 -17.67
N GLY A 304 9.33 -19.18 -17.79
CA GLY A 304 9.22 -18.24 -18.90
C GLY A 304 8.09 -17.21 -18.80
N VAL A 305 7.32 -17.18 -17.69
CA VAL A 305 6.30 -16.14 -17.48
C VAL A 305 6.90 -14.77 -17.18
N ILE A 306 8.10 -14.72 -16.60
CA ILE A 306 8.86 -13.48 -16.44
C ILE A 306 9.75 -13.33 -17.67
N VAL A 307 9.51 -12.30 -18.45
CA VAL A 307 10.23 -12.05 -19.70
C VAL A 307 11.06 -10.76 -19.60
N PRO A 308 12.17 -10.63 -20.34
CA PRO A 308 12.89 -9.36 -20.45
C PRO A 308 11.98 -8.23 -20.92
N LEU A 309 12.10 -7.06 -20.29
CA LEU A 309 11.28 -5.88 -20.62
C LEU A 309 11.39 -5.51 -22.11
N ALA A 310 12.60 -5.65 -22.68
CA ALA A 310 12.85 -5.42 -24.11
C ALA A 310 12.01 -6.29 -25.05
N MET A 311 11.57 -7.49 -24.61
CA MET A 311 10.70 -8.36 -25.39
C MET A 311 9.22 -8.00 -25.31
N VAL A 312 8.84 -7.17 -24.32
CA VAL A 312 7.46 -6.75 -24.08
C VAL A 312 7.13 -5.47 -24.83
N LEU A 313 8.13 -4.61 -25.06
CA LEU A 313 7.97 -3.40 -25.84
C LEU A 313 7.89 -3.76 -27.34
N PRO A 314 6.94 -3.15 -28.09
CA PRO A 314 6.87 -3.39 -29.53
C PRO A 314 8.18 -2.94 -30.21
N PRO A 315 8.67 -3.68 -31.22
CA PRO A 315 9.86 -3.31 -31.96
C PRO A 315 9.71 -1.89 -32.52
N GLY A 316 10.68 -1.02 -32.26
CA GLY A 316 10.68 0.36 -32.75
C GLY A 316 9.86 1.36 -31.93
N SER A 317 9.39 1.00 -30.74
CA SER A 317 8.62 1.90 -29.87
C SER A 317 9.37 3.15 -29.45
N GLY A 318 10.70 3.21 -29.62
CA GLY A 318 11.53 4.40 -29.28
C GLY A 318 11.35 4.91 -27.84
N LEU A 319 10.59 4.18 -27.04
CA LEU A 319 10.35 4.50 -25.63
C LEU A 319 11.63 4.19 -24.87
N GLU A 320 12.55 5.14 -24.89
CA GLU A 320 13.46 5.29 -23.76
C GLU A 320 12.59 5.41 -22.52
N LEU A 321 12.85 4.57 -21.51
CA LEU A 321 12.28 4.78 -20.18
C LEU A 321 12.48 6.26 -19.82
N PRO A 322 11.44 7.00 -19.41
CA PRO A 322 11.56 8.42 -19.15
C PRO A 322 12.72 8.63 -18.20
N ARG A 323 13.74 9.35 -18.64
CA ARG A 323 14.80 9.86 -17.76
C ARG A 323 14.11 10.83 -16.83
N MET A 324 13.73 10.36 -15.64
CA MET A 324 13.27 11.24 -14.60
C MET A 324 14.45 12.17 -14.30
N SER A 325 14.29 13.44 -14.63
CA SER A 325 15.23 14.47 -14.17
C SER A 325 15.31 14.36 -12.66
N PRO A 326 16.51 14.21 -12.07
CA PRO A 326 16.63 14.20 -10.63
C PRO A 326 16.07 15.53 -10.13
N VAL A 327 15.00 15.46 -9.33
CA VAL A 327 14.54 16.64 -8.58
C VAL A 327 15.71 17.03 -7.69
N PRO A 328 16.27 18.26 -7.80
CA PRO A 328 17.38 18.65 -6.98
C PRO A 328 16.93 18.69 -5.53
N TRP A 329 17.38 17.73 -4.75
CA TRP A 329 17.28 17.76 -3.30
C TRP A 329 18.45 18.56 -2.78
N THR A 330 18.15 19.70 -2.19
CA THR A 330 19.12 20.37 -1.32
C THR A 330 19.30 19.53 -0.07
N ASP A 331 20.55 19.19 0.24
CA ASP A 331 20.99 18.30 1.33
C ASP A 331 20.77 18.91 2.74
N ASP A 332 19.57 19.37 3.06
CA ASP A 332 19.26 19.81 4.42
C ASP A 332 18.33 18.83 5.14
N VAL A 333 18.90 17.67 5.49
CA VAL A 333 18.20 16.61 6.24
C VAL A 333 17.84 17.10 7.65
N SER A 334 18.60 18.05 8.21
CA SER A 334 18.37 18.61 9.54
C SER A 334 17.12 19.50 9.58
N SER A 335 16.85 20.23 8.52
CA SER A 335 15.66 21.08 8.41
C SER A 335 14.38 20.26 8.23
N LEU A 336 14.47 19.07 7.61
CA LEU A 336 13.36 18.14 7.44
C LEU A 336 12.94 17.49 8.76
N ALA A 337 13.90 17.03 9.58
CA ALA A 337 13.60 16.48 10.89
C ALA A 337 12.89 17.51 11.77
N ASN A 338 13.33 18.77 11.79
CA ASN A 338 12.70 19.83 12.59
C ASN A 338 11.33 20.28 12.03
N ARG A 339 11.07 20.13 10.75
CA ARG A 339 9.75 20.43 10.14
C ARG A 339 8.73 19.30 10.35
N PHE A 340 9.18 18.05 10.42
CA PHE A 340 8.28 16.89 10.59
C PHE A 340 8.02 16.56 12.07
N PHE A 341 8.94 16.91 12.97
CA PHE A 341 8.86 16.60 14.40
C PHE A 341 8.79 17.85 15.25
N GLY A 342 8.00 18.85 14.90
CA GLY A 342 7.82 20.09 15.63
C GLY A 342 8.67 20.19 16.90
N ALA A 343 9.53 21.20 17.07
CA ALA A 343 10.47 21.35 18.16
C ALA A 343 9.83 20.97 19.51
N LEU A 344 10.24 19.84 20.09
CA LEU A 344 9.85 19.49 21.45
C LEU A 344 10.49 20.52 22.40
N PRO A 345 9.75 21.15 23.31
CA PRO A 345 10.32 22.08 24.27
C PRO A 345 11.30 21.30 25.17
N GLY A 346 12.58 21.59 25.08
CA GLY A 346 13.61 21.07 25.98
C GLY A 346 14.74 20.25 25.37
N SER A 347 14.84 20.07 24.08
CA SER A 347 15.95 19.35 23.43
C SER A 347 16.88 20.28 22.67
N ASN A 348 17.89 20.81 23.36
CA ASN A 348 19.09 21.38 22.73
C ASN A 348 19.95 20.20 22.20
N TYR A 349 19.80 19.80 20.96
CA TYR A 349 20.76 18.94 20.29
C TYR A 349 21.32 19.66 19.09
N ALA A 350 22.47 20.30 19.29
CA ALA A 350 23.39 20.67 18.23
C ALA A 350 24.08 19.37 17.75
N LEU A 351 23.77 18.95 16.52
CA LEU A 351 24.57 17.95 15.82
C LEU A 351 25.78 18.68 15.24
N GLU A 352 26.93 18.60 15.94
CA GLU A 352 28.23 18.95 15.35
C GLU A 352 28.57 17.94 14.25
N THR A 353 28.44 18.37 13.01
CA THR A 353 28.96 17.63 11.85
C THR A 353 30.43 17.99 11.67
N HIS A 354 31.33 17.17 12.21
CA HIS A 354 32.72 17.16 11.78
C HIS A 354 32.83 16.52 10.40
N ILE A 355 32.73 17.34 9.35
CA ILE A 355 33.18 16.96 8.02
C ILE A 355 34.66 17.32 7.94
N ALA A 356 35.54 16.31 7.98
CA ALA A 356 36.96 16.46 7.68
C ALA A 356 37.09 16.81 6.16
N ARG A 357 37.62 17.97 5.85
CA ARG A 357 38.05 18.35 4.50
C ARG A 357 39.31 17.53 4.14
N PRO A 358 39.39 16.97 2.94
CA PRO A 358 40.66 16.40 2.46
C PRO A 358 41.67 17.56 2.23
N ALA A 359 42.86 17.35 2.77
CA ALA A 359 44.00 18.21 2.50
C ALA A 359 44.47 18.10 1.03
N ARG A 360 45.01 19.14 0.49
CA ARG A 360 45.51 19.35 -0.88
C ARG A 360 46.41 18.28 -1.40
#